data_3ebf11f65c803dd36575ce458fa5ff3a
#
_entry.id   3ebf11f65c803dd36575ce458fa5ff3a
#
_cell.length_a   1.000
_cell.length_b   1.000
_cell.length_c   1.000
_cell.angle_alpha   90.00
_cell.angle_beta   90.00
_cell.angle_gamma   90.00
#
_symmetry.space_group_name_H-M   'P 1'
#
loop_
_entity.id
_entity.type
_entity.pdbx_description
1 polymer ?
#
loop_
_entity_poly.entity_id
_entity_poly.type
_entity_poly.pdbx_seq_one_letter_code
_entity_poly.pdbx_strand_id
1 'polypeptide(L)'
;MPGPWLDTRHALALVILLCIPAQSFQTGSAAQNTGALPAKEGLEYSVEWRLIDAGKAKLTWSANAQPSHAGWQVNLHLESTGLISKFYKVNDDYVANLASDLCVQDTHVNAHEGSRQRETLVHYDPESRKANYLERDLVKRNVALAKETDIPRCVHDVIGGLFFLRTLNLEPGHSTEVPVSDGKKTVSAKVEAQRREEIKVPAGTFKTIRYEAFLFNNVLYRRDGHLYVWLSDDRRKLPVRIQVRLQFAIGTITLQLEKEEKT
;
A
#
# COMPACT_ATOMS: atom_id res chain seq x y z
N MET A 1 -39.13 74.36 -6.72
CA MET A 1 -38.52 75.59 -6.14
C MET A 1 -38.01 75.19 -4.75
N PRO A 2 -36.90 75.67 -4.30
CA PRO A 2 -35.57 75.79 -4.92
C PRO A 2 -34.51 74.84 -4.30
N GLY A 3 -33.41 74.71 -5.01
CA GLY A 3 -32.16 74.18 -4.50
C GLY A 3 -31.41 75.20 -3.64
N PRO A 4 -30.12 75.28 -3.60
CA PRO A 4 -29.03 74.32 -3.57
C PRO A 4 -28.17 74.45 -2.28
N TRP A 5 -27.06 73.80 -2.12
CA TRP A 5 -25.70 74.35 -1.89
C TRP A 5 -24.68 73.22 -1.63
N LEU A 6 -23.60 73.33 -2.37
CA LEU A 6 -22.33 72.63 -2.20
C LEU A 6 -21.77 72.74 -0.75
N ASP A 7 -21.07 71.76 -0.30
CA ASP A 7 -19.71 72.02 0.22
C ASP A 7 -18.79 70.80 0.11
N THR A 8 -17.64 71.05 -0.43
CA THR A 8 -16.49 70.17 -0.66
C THR A 8 -15.68 70.08 0.63
N ARG A 9 -15.37 68.87 1.07
CA ARG A 9 -14.14 68.64 1.86
C ARG A 9 -13.61 67.24 1.66
N HIS A 10 -12.35 67.18 1.20
CA HIS A 10 -11.51 66.02 1.01
C HIS A 10 -11.39 65.17 2.26
N ALA A 11 -11.60 63.86 2.12
CA ALA A 11 -11.06 62.86 3.03
C ALA A 11 -10.40 61.76 2.22
N LEU A 12 -9.09 61.75 2.22
CA LEU A 12 -8.24 60.66 1.73
C LEU A 12 -8.63 59.38 2.47
N ALA A 13 -9.27 58.46 1.80
CA ALA A 13 -9.40 57.08 2.31
C ALA A 13 -8.24 56.25 1.76
N LEU A 14 -7.32 55.95 2.66
CA LEU A 14 -6.18 55.10 2.44
C LEU A 14 -6.69 53.64 2.27
N VAL A 15 -6.73 53.20 1.00
CA VAL A 15 -7.00 51.78 0.70
C VAL A 15 -5.74 50.96 0.99
N ILE A 16 -5.69 50.38 2.17
CA ILE A 16 -4.70 49.37 2.51
C ILE A 16 -5.11 48.08 1.80
N LEU A 17 -4.47 47.80 0.66
CA LEU A 17 -4.56 46.53 -0.03
C LEU A 17 -3.80 45.51 0.83
N LEU A 18 -4.53 44.73 1.63
CA LEU A 18 -4.02 43.53 2.30
C LEU A 18 -3.71 42.48 1.23
N CYS A 19 -2.47 42.47 0.73
CA CYS A 19 -1.92 41.34 0.00
C CYS A 19 -1.78 40.17 0.98
N ILE A 20 -2.77 39.31 1.03
CA ILE A 20 -2.65 37.99 1.65
C ILE A 20 -1.79 37.16 0.69
N PRO A 21 -0.58 36.71 1.07
CA PRO A 21 0.16 35.78 0.23
C PRO A 21 -0.64 34.48 0.17
N ALA A 22 -1.11 34.12 -1.02
CA ALA A 22 -1.62 32.80 -1.30
C ALA A 22 -0.47 31.80 -1.02
N GLN A 23 -0.53 31.13 0.11
CA GLN A 23 0.34 30.01 0.38
C GLN A 23 -0.08 28.89 -0.61
N SER A 24 0.68 28.80 -1.69
CA SER A 24 0.64 27.64 -2.56
C SER A 24 1.04 26.42 -1.74
N PHE A 25 0.07 25.57 -1.42
CA PHE A 25 0.35 24.22 -0.96
C PHE A 25 1.11 23.53 -2.09
N GLN A 26 2.41 23.48 -1.99
CA GLN A 26 3.24 22.63 -2.80
C GLN A 26 2.97 21.20 -2.34
N THR A 27 2.18 20.46 -3.11
CA THR A 27 2.18 19.00 -3.07
C THR A 27 3.57 18.57 -3.56
N GLY A 28 4.49 18.43 -2.61
CA GLY A 28 5.84 17.96 -2.89
C GLY A 28 5.74 16.54 -3.43
N SER A 29 6.01 16.35 -4.71
CA SER A 29 6.26 15.03 -5.26
C SER A 29 7.46 14.46 -4.50
N ALA A 30 7.24 13.44 -3.68
CA ALA A 30 8.31 12.77 -2.96
C ALA A 30 9.29 12.18 -3.99
N ALA A 31 10.54 12.60 -3.96
CA ALA A 31 11.55 12.10 -4.88
C ALA A 31 11.73 10.59 -4.67
N GLN A 32 11.57 9.82 -5.74
CA GLN A 32 11.78 8.37 -5.73
C GLN A 32 13.28 8.07 -5.72
N ASN A 33 13.70 7.19 -4.83
CA ASN A 33 15.05 6.65 -4.77
C ASN A 33 15.01 5.14 -5.05
N THR A 34 14.85 4.77 -6.32
CA THR A 34 14.79 3.35 -6.75
C THR A 34 16.07 2.57 -6.46
N GLY A 35 17.19 3.25 -6.17
CA GLY A 35 18.45 2.61 -5.74
C GLY A 35 18.44 2.04 -4.32
N ALA A 36 17.32 2.16 -3.57
CA ALA A 36 17.22 1.69 -2.19
C ALA A 36 16.86 0.19 -2.07
N LEU A 37 16.27 -0.41 -3.12
CA LEU A 37 15.85 -1.80 -3.09
C LEU A 37 16.99 -2.73 -3.53
N PRO A 38 17.25 -3.84 -2.80
CA PRO A 38 18.26 -4.82 -3.20
C PRO A 38 17.81 -5.56 -4.46
N ALA A 39 18.75 -6.14 -5.22
CA ALA A 39 18.43 -6.95 -6.40
C ALA A 39 17.64 -8.23 -6.04
N LYS A 40 17.83 -8.72 -4.80
CA LYS A 40 17.11 -9.87 -4.24
C LYS A 40 16.97 -9.70 -2.74
N GLU A 41 15.82 -10.09 -2.19
CA GLU A 41 15.54 -10.05 -0.77
C GLU A 41 14.56 -11.16 -0.38
N GLY A 42 14.76 -11.77 0.79
CA GLY A 42 13.82 -12.72 1.39
C GLY A 42 13.54 -12.32 2.83
N LEU A 43 12.27 -12.21 3.20
CA LEU A 43 11.82 -11.82 4.52
C LEU A 43 10.84 -12.84 5.05
N GLU A 44 11.10 -13.36 6.23
CA GLU A 44 10.21 -14.28 6.94
C GLU A 44 9.56 -13.56 8.12
N TYR A 45 8.26 -13.76 8.28
CA TYR A 45 7.45 -13.14 9.33
C TYR A 45 6.72 -14.19 10.15
N SER A 46 6.66 -13.98 11.45
CA SER A 46 5.61 -14.56 12.29
C SER A 46 4.31 -13.77 12.07
N VAL A 47 3.20 -14.50 12.04
CA VAL A 47 1.87 -13.91 11.88
C VAL A 47 1.09 -14.12 13.17
N GLU A 48 0.65 -13.02 13.77
CA GLU A 48 -0.18 -13.02 14.96
C GLU A 48 -1.62 -12.60 14.62
N TRP A 49 -2.60 -13.29 15.18
CA TRP A 49 -3.98 -12.89 15.19
C TRP A 49 -4.43 -12.65 16.64
N ARG A 50 -4.78 -11.40 16.97
CA ARG A 50 -5.15 -11.00 18.34
C ARG A 50 -4.11 -11.43 19.38
N LEU A 51 -2.82 -11.30 19.08
CA LEU A 51 -1.69 -11.70 19.93
C LEU A 51 -1.50 -13.22 20.08
N ILE A 52 -2.22 -14.03 19.33
CA ILE A 52 -2.02 -15.48 19.27
C ILE A 52 -1.19 -15.78 18.03
N ASP A 53 -0.18 -16.63 18.15
CA ASP A 53 0.56 -17.14 16.99
C ASP A 53 -0.41 -17.87 16.05
N ALA A 54 -0.51 -17.36 14.83
CA ALA A 54 -1.50 -17.78 13.86
C ALA A 54 -0.88 -18.38 12.59
N GLY A 55 0.38 -18.07 12.31
CA GLY A 55 0.99 -18.54 11.08
C GLY A 55 2.34 -17.93 10.77
N LYS A 56 2.74 -18.13 9.52
CA LYS A 56 3.97 -17.57 8.94
C LYS A 56 3.68 -16.89 7.60
N ALA A 57 4.51 -15.93 7.26
CA ALA A 57 4.52 -15.34 5.93
C ALA A 57 5.96 -15.27 5.42
N LYS A 58 6.16 -15.58 4.14
CA LYS A 58 7.43 -15.43 3.45
C LYS A 58 7.25 -14.48 2.27
N LEU A 59 7.93 -13.34 2.33
CA LEU A 59 7.92 -12.33 1.27
C LEU A 59 9.28 -12.38 0.56
N THR A 60 9.30 -12.59 -0.75
CA THR A 60 10.52 -12.55 -1.55
C THR A 60 10.41 -11.52 -2.65
N TRP A 61 11.52 -10.92 -2.97
CA TRP A 61 11.70 -9.93 -4.00
C TRP A 61 12.92 -10.29 -4.84
N SER A 62 12.80 -10.24 -6.16
CA SER A 62 13.93 -10.47 -7.07
C SER A 62 13.76 -9.75 -8.39
N ALA A 63 14.88 -9.38 -9.02
CA ALA A 63 14.86 -8.91 -10.39
C ALA A 63 14.33 -10.01 -11.32
N ASN A 64 13.41 -9.65 -12.20
CA ASN A 64 12.93 -10.57 -13.23
C ASN A 64 13.95 -10.60 -14.37
N ALA A 65 14.53 -11.77 -14.59
CA ALA A 65 15.59 -11.99 -15.58
C ALA A 65 15.06 -12.21 -17.02
N GLN A 66 13.74 -12.21 -17.22
CA GLN A 66 13.17 -12.43 -18.55
C GLN A 66 13.31 -11.18 -19.42
N PRO A 67 13.95 -11.26 -20.61
CA PRO A 67 14.18 -10.10 -21.48
C PRO A 67 12.90 -9.38 -21.91
N SER A 68 11.78 -10.09 -21.99
CA SER A 68 10.47 -9.56 -22.37
C SER A 68 9.75 -8.81 -21.25
N HIS A 69 10.21 -8.95 -19.99
CA HIS A 69 9.57 -8.36 -18.80
C HIS A 69 10.65 -7.90 -17.82
N ALA A 70 11.53 -6.99 -18.27
CA ALA A 70 12.51 -6.38 -17.38
C ALA A 70 11.79 -5.66 -16.24
N GLY A 71 12.05 -6.05 -15.00
CA GLY A 71 11.36 -5.53 -13.84
C GLY A 71 11.63 -6.40 -12.61
N TRP A 72 10.61 -6.59 -11.81
CA TRP A 72 10.72 -7.24 -10.52
C TRP A 72 9.61 -8.28 -10.34
N GLN A 73 9.92 -9.34 -9.62
CA GLN A 73 8.94 -10.30 -9.16
C GLN A 73 8.88 -10.29 -7.64
N VAL A 74 7.67 -10.21 -7.11
CA VAL A 74 7.37 -10.31 -5.68
C VAL A 74 6.56 -11.58 -5.47
N ASN A 75 6.95 -12.41 -4.49
CA ASN A 75 6.16 -13.56 -4.08
C ASN A 75 5.87 -13.42 -2.58
N LEU A 76 4.63 -13.66 -2.19
CA LEU A 76 4.21 -13.76 -0.81
C LEU A 76 3.53 -15.10 -0.61
N HIS A 77 4.10 -15.92 0.26
CA HIS A 77 3.48 -17.14 0.77
C HIS A 77 2.97 -16.89 2.18
N LEU A 78 1.72 -17.27 2.45
CA LEU A 78 1.08 -17.10 3.75
C LEU A 78 0.47 -18.44 4.18
N GLU A 79 0.85 -18.93 5.36
CA GLU A 79 0.30 -20.17 5.92
C GLU A 79 -0.13 -20.01 7.38
N SER A 80 -1.25 -20.64 7.74
CA SER A 80 -1.63 -20.79 9.13
C SER A 80 -0.90 -21.93 9.78
N THR A 81 -0.49 -21.78 11.05
CA THR A 81 0.22 -22.79 11.81
C THR A 81 -0.45 -23.08 13.16
N GLY A 82 0.05 -24.09 13.87
CA GLY A 82 -0.33 -24.39 15.25
C GLY A 82 -1.83 -24.67 15.44
N LEU A 83 -2.39 -24.04 16.48
CA LEU A 83 -3.80 -24.24 16.85
C LEU A 83 -4.74 -23.64 15.82
N ILE A 84 -4.39 -22.48 15.25
CA ILE A 84 -5.23 -21.78 14.27
C ILE A 84 -5.44 -22.62 13.03
N SER A 85 -4.40 -23.30 12.52
CA SER A 85 -4.52 -24.17 11.34
C SER A 85 -5.48 -25.35 11.50
N LYS A 86 -5.79 -25.75 12.74
CA LYS A 86 -6.77 -26.80 13.03
C LYS A 86 -8.22 -26.31 12.88
N PHE A 87 -8.45 -25.02 13.11
CA PHE A 87 -9.78 -24.42 12.99
C PHE A 87 -10.00 -23.77 11.64
N TYR A 88 -8.96 -23.12 11.11
CA TYR A 88 -9.03 -22.42 9.85
C TYR A 88 -7.68 -22.49 9.14
N LYS A 89 -7.58 -23.40 8.18
CA LYS A 89 -6.36 -23.59 7.41
C LYS A 89 -6.26 -22.50 6.34
N VAL A 90 -5.13 -21.80 6.32
CA VAL A 90 -4.75 -20.86 5.26
C VAL A 90 -3.47 -21.37 4.62
N ASN A 91 -3.41 -21.35 3.29
CA ASN A 91 -2.22 -21.63 2.50
C ASN A 91 -2.35 -20.88 1.17
N ASP A 92 -1.86 -19.66 1.17
CA ASP A 92 -2.05 -18.73 0.08
C ASP A 92 -0.72 -18.37 -0.58
N ASP A 93 -0.69 -18.42 -1.89
CA ASP A 93 0.42 -17.97 -2.72
C ASP A 93 0.00 -16.75 -3.53
N TYR A 94 0.79 -15.72 -3.46
CA TYR A 94 0.63 -14.49 -4.21
C TYR A 94 1.91 -14.19 -5.00
N VAL A 95 1.77 -13.92 -6.29
CA VAL A 95 2.86 -13.51 -7.17
C VAL A 95 2.47 -12.22 -7.87
N ALA A 96 3.35 -11.22 -7.87
CA ALA A 96 3.21 -10.01 -8.67
C ALA A 96 4.45 -9.80 -9.54
N ASN A 97 4.22 -9.47 -10.81
CA ASN A 97 5.24 -8.96 -11.70
C ASN A 97 5.09 -7.45 -11.81
N LEU A 98 6.19 -6.75 -11.54
CA LEU A 98 6.25 -5.29 -11.56
C LEU A 98 7.23 -4.85 -12.65
N ALA A 99 6.92 -3.76 -13.32
CA ALA A 99 7.86 -3.09 -14.22
C ALA A 99 9.04 -2.49 -13.46
N SER A 100 10.05 -1.98 -14.16
CA SER A 100 11.25 -1.37 -13.56
C SER A 100 10.94 -0.15 -12.69
N ASP A 101 9.83 0.54 -12.94
CA ASP A 101 9.29 1.68 -12.18
C ASP A 101 8.32 1.26 -11.07
N LEU A 102 8.22 -0.05 -10.78
CA LEU A 102 7.36 -0.68 -9.78
C LEU A 102 5.86 -0.64 -10.08
N CYS A 103 5.45 -0.21 -11.29
CA CYS A 103 4.06 -0.34 -11.72
C CYS A 103 3.72 -1.82 -11.90
N VAL A 104 2.56 -2.26 -11.40
CA VAL A 104 2.16 -3.66 -11.52
C VAL A 104 1.79 -3.99 -12.96
N GLN A 105 2.21 -5.17 -13.44
CA GLN A 105 1.88 -5.74 -14.74
C GLN A 105 0.88 -6.89 -14.60
N ASP A 106 1.16 -7.81 -13.71
CA ASP A 106 0.31 -8.97 -13.48
C ASP A 106 0.33 -9.36 -12.01
N THR A 107 -0.81 -9.87 -11.52
CA THR A 107 -0.87 -10.57 -10.23
C THR A 107 -1.56 -11.91 -10.38
N HIS A 108 -1.04 -12.91 -9.67
CA HIS A 108 -1.62 -14.24 -9.57
C HIS A 108 -1.72 -14.63 -8.10
N VAL A 109 -2.91 -14.98 -7.66
CA VAL A 109 -3.20 -15.40 -6.29
C VAL A 109 -3.85 -16.76 -6.30
N ASN A 110 -3.27 -17.72 -5.59
CA ASN A 110 -3.89 -18.99 -5.24
C ASN A 110 -4.21 -18.98 -3.75
N ALA A 111 -5.48 -18.83 -3.40
CA ALA A 111 -5.93 -18.75 -2.02
C ALA A 111 -6.65 -20.06 -1.62
N HIS A 112 -6.12 -20.70 -0.57
CA HIS A 112 -6.69 -21.90 0.04
C HIS A 112 -7.06 -21.59 1.50
N GLU A 113 -8.29 -21.11 1.72
CA GLU A 113 -8.78 -20.62 2.99
C GLU A 113 -9.94 -21.49 3.51
N GLY A 114 -9.66 -22.40 4.42
CA GLY A 114 -10.62 -23.39 4.91
C GLY A 114 -11.15 -24.26 3.78
N SER A 115 -12.45 -24.21 3.52
CA SER A 115 -13.10 -24.91 2.40
C SER A 115 -13.10 -24.11 1.10
N ARG A 116 -12.69 -22.86 1.13
CA ARG A 116 -12.64 -21.97 -0.04
C ARG A 116 -11.33 -22.12 -0.78
N GLN A 117 -11.39 -22.37 -2.07
CA GLN A 117 -10.22 -22.40 -2.96
C GLN A 117 -10.47 -21.48 -4.14
N ARG A 118 -9.62 -20.48 -4.31
CA ARG A 118 -9.76 -19.43 -5.31
C ARG A 118 -8.44 -19.23 -6.06
N GLU A 119 -8.56 -19.10 -7.37
CA GLU A 119 -7.50 -18.56 -8.22
C GLU A 119 -7.92 -17.19 -8.71
N THR A 120 -7.05 -16.19 -8.53
CA THR A 120 -7.28 -14.83 -9.03
C THR A 120 -6.13 -14.42 -9.93
N LEU A 121 -6.47 -13.98 -11.13
CA LEU A 121 -5.54 -13.45 -12.12
C LEU A 121 -5.94 -12.00 -12.41
N VAL A 122 -4.98 -11.09 -12.39
CA VAL A 122 -5.19 -9.72 -12.84
C VAL A 122 -4.08 -9.34 -13.80
N HIS A 123 -4.46 -8.88 -14.97
CA HIS A 123 -3.55 -8.29 -15.94
C HIS A 123 -3.79 -6.79 -15.98
N TYR A 124 -2.72 -5.98 -15.84
CA TYR A 124 -2.77 -4.52 -15.86
C TYR A 124 -2.11 -4.04 -17.14
N ASP A 125 -2.89 -3.45 -18.03
CA ASP A 125 -2.43 -2.91 -19.30
C ASP A 125 -2.32 -1.37 -19.21
N PRO A 126 -1.09 -0.81 -19.14
CA PRO A 126 -0.87 0.63 -19.07
C PRO A 126 -1.24 1.37 -20.36
N GLU A 127 -1.25 0.67 -21.52
CA GLU A 127 -1.55 1.30 -22.81
C GLU A 127 -3.06 1.48 -22.99
N SER A 128 -3.84 0.41 -22.75
CA SER A 128 -5.31 0.49 -22.78
C SER A 128 -5.88 1.15 -21.50
N ARG A 129 -5.06 1.31 -20.46
CA ARG A 129 -5.46 1.80 -19.12
C ARG A 129 -6.57 0.95 -18.50
N LYS A 130 -6.43 -0.35 -18.61
CA LYS A 130 -7.39 -1.32 -18.10
C LYS A 130 -6.71 -2.36 -17.24
N ALA A 131 -7.40 -2.78 -16.18
CA ALA A 131 -7.09 -3.98 -15.43
C ALA A 131 -8.17 -5.03 -15.70
N ASN A 132 -7.73 -6.22 -16.10
CA ASN A 132 -8.59 -7.36 -16.38
C ASN A 132 -8.49 -8.33 -15.20
N TYR A 133 -9.55 -8.41 -14.40
CA TYR A 133 -9.67 -9.27 -13.22
C TYR A 133 -10.45 -10.53 -13.56
N LEU A 134 -9.89 -11.68 -13.21
CA LEU A 134 -10.53 -12.98 -13.32
C LEU A 134 -10.37 -13.77 -12.03
N GLU A 135 -11.48 -14.15 -11.40
CA GLU A 135 -11.51 -15.03 -10.23
C GLU A 135 -12.24 -16.33 -10.56
N ARG A 136 -11.61 -17.45 -10.25
CA ARG A 136 -12.16 -18.79 -10.40
C ARG A 136 -12.39 -19.44 -9.05
N ASP A 137 -13.53 -20.10 -8.91
CA ASP A 137 -13.80 -21.02 -7.80
C ASP A 137 -13.29 -22.41 -8.19
N LEU A 138 -12.21 -22.86 -7.56
CA LEU A 138 -11.57 -24.13 -7.89
C LEU A 138 -12.37 -25.33 -7.36
N VAL A 139 -13.18 -25.12 -6.32
CA VAL A 139 -14.08 -26.17 -5.78
C VAL A 139 -15.27 -26.37 -6.72
N LYS A 140 -15.92 -25.29 -7.12
CA LYS A 140 -17.06 -25.31 -8.03
C LYS A 140 -16.67 -25.41 -9.50
N ARG A 141 -15.37 -25.23 -9.82
CA ARG A 141 -14.80 -25.27 -11.18
C ARG A 141 -15.48 -24.29 -12.15
N ASN A 142 -15.77 -23.08 -11.68
CA ASN A 142 -16.41 -22.05 -12.49
C ASN A 142 -15.73 -20.69 -12.30
N VAL A 143 -16.00 -19.76 -13.23
CA VAL A 143 -15.64 -18.35 -13.07
C VAL A 143 -16.58 -17.76 -12.01
N ALA A 144 -16.00 -17.26 -10.92
CA ALA A 144 -16.71 -16.61 -9.85
C ALA A 144 -16.94 -15.11 -10.13
N LEU A 145 -15.96 -14.47 -10.77
CA LEU A 145 -16.02 -13.07 -11.16
C LEU A 145 -15.06 -12.80 -12.31
N ALA A 146 -15.54 -12.06 -13.31
CA ALA A 146 -14.70 -11.41 -14.32
C ALA A 146 -15.07 -9.92 -14.34
N LYS A 147 -14.05 -9.04 -14.38
CA LYS A 147 -14.28 -7.60 -14.34
C LYS A 147 -13.14 -6.86 -15.05
N GLU A 148 -13.51 -5.80 -15.76
CA GLU A 148 -12.58 -4.80 -16.27
C GLU A 148 -12.71 -3.52 -15.44
N THR A 149 -11.58 -2.84 -15.17
CA THR A 149 -11.52 -1.65 -14.34
C THR A 149 -10.55 -0.65 -14.95
N ASP A 150 -10.90 0.64 -14.96
CA ASP A 150 -9.99 1.68 -15.41
C ASP A 150 -8.82 1.86 -14.42
N ILE A 151 -7.62 2.03 -14.98
CA ILE A 151 -6.40 2.29 -14.22
C ILE A 151 -5.63 3.49 -14.81
N PRO A 152 -4.82 4.21 -14.03
CA PRO A 152 -3.82 5.12 -14.57
C PRO A 152 -2.70 4.33 -15.29
N ARG A 153 -1.83 5.03 -16.01
CA ARG A 153 -0.68 4.40 -16.69
C ARG A 153 0.22 3.61 -15.75
N CYS A 154 0.41 4.12 -14.54
CA CYS A 154 1.11 3.42 -13.49
C CYS A 154 0.18 3.25 -12.30
N VAL A 155 0.01 2.03 -11.87
CA VAL A 155 -0.74 1.65 -10.68
C VAL A 155 0.04 0.56 -9.95
N HIS A 156 -0.12 0.49 -8.64
CA HIS A 156 0.48 -0.56 -7.82
C HIS A 156 -0.63 -1.49 -7.33
N ASP A 157 -0.34 -2.77 -7.22
CA ASP A 157 -1.12 -3.65 -6.35
C ASP A 157 -0.75 -3.39 -4.87
N VAL A 158 -1.45 -3.99 -3.94
CA VAL A 158 -1.25 -3.70 -2.50
C VAL A 158 0.16 -4.08 -2.03
N ILE A 159 0.70 -5.20 -2.53
CA ILE A 159 2.05 -5.66 -2.15
C ILE A 159 3.12 -4.85 -2.89
N GLY A 160 2.94 -4.58 -4.19
CA GLY A 160 3.80 -3.68 -4.96
C GLY A 160 3.85 -2.28 -4.38
N GLY A 161 2.72 -1.79 -3.85
CA GLY A 161 2.63 -0.53 -3.11
C GLY A 161 3.52 -0.48 -1.86
N LEU A 162 3.74 -1.61 -1.19
CA LEU A 162 4.70 -1.71 -0.09
C LEU A 162 6.14 -1.47 -0.59
N PHE A 163 6.52 -2.07 -1.71
CA PHE A 163 7.85 -1.87 -2.30
C PHE A 163 8.01 -0.45 -2.83
N PHE A 164 6.98 0.11 -3.46
CA PHE A 164 6.97 1.51 -3.86
C PHE A 164 7.15 2.45 -2.66
N LEU A 165 6.45 2.22 -1.54
CA LEU A 165 6.60 3.01 -0.31
C LEU A 165 8.06 3.01 0.20
N ARG A 166 8.79 1.90 0.07
CA ARG A 166 10.21 1.80 0.46
C ARG A 166 11.11 2.71 -0.36
N THR A 167 10.71 3.12 -1.57
CA THR A 167 11.48 4.05 -2.41
C THR A 167 11.22 5.51 -2.09
N LEU A 168 10.18 5.82 -1.32
CA LEU A 168 9.81 7.18 -0.98
C LEU A 168 10.62 7.72 0.20
N ASN A 169 10.99 9.00 0.13
CA ASN A 169 11.52 9.74 1.26
C ASN A 169 10.40 10.56 1.91
N LEU A 170 9.53 9.86 2.65
CA LEU A 170 8.39 10.46 3.31
C LEU A 170 8.68 10.58 4.81
N GLU A 171 8.87 11.82 5.26
CA GLU A 171 9.18 12.16 6.64
C GLU A 171 7.91 12.23 7.51
N PRO A 172 8.00 11.96 8.82
CA PRO A 172 6.87 12.10 9.74
C PRO A 172 6.16 13.43 9.62
N GLY A 173 4.82 13.39 9.63
CA GLY A 173 3.95 14.54 9.42
C GLY A 173 3.64 14.84 7.94
N HIS A 174 4.24 14.12 7.00
CA HIS A 174 3.97 14.26 5.57
C HIS A 174 3.15 13.09 5.04
N SER A 175 2.45 13.34 3.95
CA SER A 175 1.67 12.31 3.25
C SER A 175 1.84 12.43 1.74
N THR A 176 1.54 11.35 1.04
CA THR A 176 1.50 11.29 -0.42
C THR A 176 0.31 10.46 -0.87
N GLU A 177 -0.05 10.59 -2.14
CA GLU A 177 -1.06 9.76 -2.78
C GLU A 177 -0.39 8.70 -3.64
N VAL A 178 -0.86 7.47 -3.54
CA VAL A 178 -0.34 6.32 -4.29
C VAL A 178 -1.49 5.68 -5.05
N PRO A 179 -1.42 5.57 -6.38
CA PRO A 179 -2.42 4.83 -7.16
C PRO A 179 -2.35 3.34 -6.83
N VAL A 180 -3.43 2.77 -6.29
CA VAL A 180 -3.50 1.35 -5.91
C VAL A 180 -4.73 0.70 -6.51
N SER A 181 -4.58 -0.54 -7.00
CA SER A 181 -5.67 -1.35 -7.54
C SER A 181 -5.61 -2.79 -7.02
N ASP A 182 -6.76 -3.38 -6.74
CA ASP A 182 -6.94 -4.82 -6.51
C ASP A 182 -7.48 -5.55 -7.76
N GLY A 183 -7.45 -4.87 -8.92
CA GLY A 183 -8.03 -5.34 -10.17
C GLY A 183 -9.54 -5.11 -10.29
N LYS A 184 -10.26 -5.00 -9.19
CA LYS A 184 -11.72 -4.74 -9.16
C LYS A 184 -12.04 -3.26 -8.94
N LYS A 185 -11.15 -2.55 -8.30
CA LYS A 185 -11.26 -1.13 -7.97
C LYS A 185 -9.88 -0.49 -7.99
N THR A 186 -9.81 0.72 -8.49
CA THR A 186 -8.60 1.56 -8.47
C THR A 186 -8.88 2.82 -7.68
N VAL A 187 -7.94 3.21 -6.84
CA VAL A 187 -8.05 4.39 -5.97
C VAL A 187 -6.71 5.13 -5.90
N SER A 188 -6.74 6.42 -5.61
CA SER A 188 -5.59 7.14 -5.11
C SER A 188 -5.61 7.01 -3.58
N ALA A 189 -4.71 6.22 -3.03
CA ALA A 189 -4.67 5.93 -1.61
C ALA A 189 -3.70 6.88 -0.91
N LYS A 190 -4.18 7.63 0.10
CA LYS A 190 -3.31 8.42 0.95
C LYS A 190 -2.40 7.48 1.74
N VAL A 191 -1.10 7.80 1.78
CA VAL A 191 -0.12 7.19 2.68
C VAL A 191 0.50 8.29 3.51
N GLU A 192 0.51 8.13 4.83
CA GLU A 192 0.99 9.12 5.79
C GLU A 192 2.12 8.55 6.64
N ALA A 193 3.25 9.23 6.68
CA ALA A 193 4.30 8.96 7.65
C ALA A 193 3.91 9.64 8.98
N GLN A 194 3.69 8.83 10.01
CA GLN A 194 3.10 9.32 11.26
C GLN A 194 4.16 9.74 12.27
N ARG A 195 5.07 8.84 12.65
CA ARG A 195 6.08 9.11 13.67
C ARG A 195 7.26 8.16 13.59
N ARG A 196 8.37 8.56 14.16
CA ARG A 196 9.49 7.68 14.46
C ARG A 196 9.25 6.99 15.79
N GLU A 197 9.54 5.71 15.83
CA GLU A 197 9.50 4.91 17.06
C GLU A 197 10.44 3.72 16.96
N GLU A 198 10.91 3.27 18.11
CA GLU A 198 11.68 2.04 18.21
C GLU A 198 10.73 0.89 18.50
N ILE A 199 10.83 -0.19 17.73
CA ILE A 199 10.03 -1.39 17.94
C ILE A 199 10.91 -2.62 18.06
N LYS A 200 10.44 -3.58 18.86
CA LYS A 200 11.04 -4.90 19.01
C LYS A 200 10.20 -5.92 18.26
N VAL A 201 10.86 -6.76 17.47
CA VAL A 201 10.30 -7.90 16.75
C VAL A 201 11.24 -9.11 16.92
N PRO A 202 10.88 -10.34 16.53
CA PRO A 202 11.78 -11.51 16.65
C PRO A 202 13.15 -11.30 16.00
N ALA A 203 13.23 -10.61 14.85
CA ALA A 203 14.51 -10.32 14.20
C ALA A 203 15.40 -9.30 14.93
N GLY A 204 14.90 -8.63 15.97
CA GLY A 204 15.67 -7.65 16.75
C GLY A 204 14.91 -6.37 17.07
N THR A 205 15.67 -5.34 17.44
CA THR A 205 15.14 -4.00 17.74
C THR A 205 15.51 -3.03 16.62
N PHE A 206 14.53 -2.27 16.13
CA PHE A 206 14.68 -1.40 14.98
C PHE A 206 14.14 0.00 15.28
N LYS A 207 14.91 1.02 14.90
CA LYS A 207 14.36 2.38 14.72
C LYS A 207 13.53 2.37 13.46
N THR A 208 12.32 2.87 13.52
CA THR A 208 11.36 2.79 12.42
C THR A 208 10.59 4.08 12.24
N ILE A 209 10.06 4.26 11.03
CA ILE A 209 8.98 5.21 10.77
C ILE A 209 7.70 4.38 10.58
N ARG A 210 6.64 4.75 11.31
CA ARG A 210 5.32 4.16 11.12
C ARG A 210 4.58 4.91 10.03
N TYR A 211 4.07 4.15 9.06
CA TYR A 211 3.20 4.65 8.00
C TYR A 211 1.79 4.11 8.19
N GLU A 212 0.79 4.89 7.78
CA GLU A 212 -0.58 4.45 7.62
C GLU A 212 -0.97 4.56 6.15
N ALA A 213 -1.45 3.45 5.56
CA ALA A 213 -2.00 3.42 4.22
C ALA A 213 -3.54 3.35 4.32
N PHE A 214 -4.22 4.36 3.79
CA PHE A 214 -5.67 4.51 3.89
C PHE A 214 -6.37 3.71 2.78
N LEU A 215 -6.40 2.39 2.94
CA LEU A 215 -7.02 1.46 1.99
C LEU A 215 -8.42 0.98 2.42
N PHE A 216 -8.76 1.11 3.69
CA PHE A 216 -10.01 0.68 4.29
C PHE A 216 -11.07 1.80 4.29
N ASN A 217 -12.20 1.59 5.00
CA ASN A 217 -13.27 2.58 5.17
C ASN A 217 -13.88 3.05 3.83
N ASN A 218 -14.19 2.07 2.95
CA ASN A 218 -14.73 2.29 1.59
C ASN A 218 -13.74 2.92 0.58
N VAL A 219 -12.45 3.09 0.91
CA VAL A 219 -11.44 3.52 -0.06
C VAL A 219 -11.23 2.40 -1.08
N LEU A 220 -10.34 1.44 -0.86
CA LEU A 220 -10.20 0.23 -1.68
C LEU A 220 -11.10 -0.89 -1.11
N TYR A 221 -11.02 -1.13 0.17
CA TYR A 221 -11.80 -2.12 0.89
C TYR A 221 -12.95 -1.48 1.64
N ARG A 222 -14.13 -2.14 1.58
CA ARG A 222 -15.36 -1.63 2.23
C ARG A 222 -15.32 -1.70 3.75
N ARG A 223 -14.56 -2.64 4.30
CA ARG A 223 -14.48 -2.85 5.75
C ARG A 223 -13.80 -1.68 6.44
N ASP A 224 -14.25 -1.36 7.63
CA ASP A 224 -13.56 -0.41 8.50
C ASP A 224 -12.27 -1.04 9.02
N GLY A 225 -11.19 -0.27 8.96
CA GLY A 225 -9.89 -0.75 9.37
C GLY A 225 -8.77 0.22 9.08
N HIS A 226 -7.58 -0.20 9.49
CA HIS A 226 -6.33 0.54 9.31
C HIS A 226 -5.23 -0.42 8.86
N LEU A 227 -4.38 0.04 7.95
CA LEU A 227 -3.16 -0.65 7.58
C LEU A 227 -1.97 0.18 8.03
N TYR A 228 -1.19 -0.36 8.95
CA TYR A 228 0.05 0.24 9.41
C TYR A 228 1.25 -0.56 8.93
N VAL A 229 2.29 0.15 8.53
CA VAL A 229 3.58 -0.42 8.12
C VAL A 229 4.68 0.29 8.88
N TRP A 230 5.59 -0.47 9.50
CA TRP A 230 6.81 0.06 10.09
C TRP A 230 7.98 -0.28 9.19
N LEU A 231 8.56 0.74 8.58
CA LEU A 231 9.80 0.60 7.81
C LEU A 231 10.99 1.01 8.69
N SER A 232 12.10 0.29 8.58
CA SER A 232 13.34 0.71 9.26
C SER A 232 13.74 2.11 8.82
N ASP A 233 14.19 2.93 9.77
CA ASP A 233 14.62 4.31 9.54
C ASP A 233 16.09 4.33 9.07
N ASP A 234 16.36 3.58 8.01
CA ASP A 234 17.65 3.48 7.33
C ASP A 234 17.45 3.41 5.80
N ARG A 235 18.53 3.28 5.04
CA ARG A 235 18.47 3.22 3.57
C ARG A 235 17.72 2.02 3.03
N ARG A 236 17.63 0.91 3.78
CA ARG A 236 16.96 -0.32 3.33
C ARG A 236 15.45 -0.22 3.41
N LYS A 237 14.94 0.61 4.32
CA LYS A 237 13.51 0.75 4.60
C LYS A 237 12.82 -0.61 4.69
N LEU A 238 13.43 -1.49 5.51
CA LEU A 238 12.99 -2.85 5.70
C LEU A 238 11.59 -2.87 6.32
N PRO A 239 10.60 -3.60 5.80
CA PRO A 239 9.28 -3.71 6.41
C PRO A 239 9.37 -4.63 7.64
N VAL A 240 9.58 -4.01 8.81
CA VAL A 240 9.82 -4.69 10.08
C VAL A 240 8.54 -5.22 10.70
N ARG A 241 7.44 -4.48 10.53
CA ARG A 241 6.11 -4.88 11.00
C ARG A 241 5.05 -4.39 10.03
N ILE A 242 4.05 -5.24 9.77
CA ILE A 242 2.85 -4.90 9.02
C ILE A 242 1.67 -5.26 9.90
N GLN A 243 0.73 -4.34 10.08
CA GLN A 243 -0.43 -4.58 10.94
C GLN A 243 -1.72 -4.15 10.24
N VAL A 244 -2.64 -5.07 10.12
CA VAL A 244 -4.02 -4.81 9.68
C VAL A 244 -4.91 -4.86 10.91
N ARG A 245 -5.48 -3.72 11.25
CA ARG A 245 -6.45 -3.58 12.34
C ARG A 245 -7.83 -3.47 11.75
N LEU A 246 -8.67 -4.46 11.97
CA LEU A 246 -10.05 -4.52 11.48
C LEU A 246 -11.03 -4.38 12.64
N GLN A 247 -12.34 -4.26 12.31
CA GLN A 247 -13.40 -4.22 13.32
C GLN A 247 -13.31 -5.38 14.31
N PHE A 248 -13.90 -5.19 15.49
CA PHE A 248 -13.80 -6.08 16.65
C PHE A 248 -14.01 -7.57 16.35
N ALA A 249 -14.92 -7.90 15.44
CA ALA A 249 -15.21 -9.31 15.11
C ALA A 249 -14.00 -10.06 14.53
N ILE A 250 -13.18 -9.39 13.69
CA ILE A 250 -11.97 -9.97 13.08
C ILE A 250 -10.75 -9.66 13.94
N GLY A 251 -10.61 -8.41 14.42
CA GLY A 251 -9.53 -7.96 15.27
C GLY A 251 -8.27 -7.55 14.49
N THR A 252 -7.12 -7.75 15.10
CA THR A 252 -5.83 -7.31 14.57
C THR A 252 -5.02 -8.51 14.07
N ILE A 253 -4.48 -8.37 12.85
CA ILE A 253 -3.48 -9.29 12.28
C ILE A 253 -2.16 -8.52 12.21
N THR A 254 -1.10 -9.10 12.73
CA THR A 254 0.24 -8.49 12.76
C THR A 254 1.26 -9.46 12.19
N LEU A 255 2.00 -9.00 11.19
CA LEU A 255 3.21 -9.66 10.69
C LEU A 255 4.40 -9.00 11.36
N GLN A 256 5.28 -9.79 12.00
CA GLN A 256 6.50 -9.32 12.65
C GLN A 256 7.71 -9.99 12.00
N LEU A 257 8.67 -9.19 11.54
CA LEU A 257 9.88 -9.71 10.91
C LEU A 257 10.59 -10.68 11.90
N GLU A 258 10.76 -11.92 11.46
CA GLU A 258 11.43 -12.99 12.20
C GLU A 258 12.86 -13.18 11.69
N LYS A 259 13.02 -13.12 10.36
CA LYS A 259 14.31 -13.37 9.73
C LYS A 259 14.43 -12.64 8.38
N GLU A 260 15.63 -12.17 8.09
CA GLU A 260 16.07 -11.71 6.79
C GLU A 260 16.97 -12.79 6.17
N GLU A 261 16.60 -13.31 5.00
CA GLU A 261 17.50 -14.21 4.25
C GLU A 261 18.57 -13.34 3.58
N LYS A 262 19.81 -13.48 4.02
CA LYS A 262 20.96 -12.87 3.37
C LYS A 262 21.25 -13.65 2.09
N THR A 263 21.20 -12.98 0.97
CA THR A 263 21.59 -13.52 -0.36
C THR A 263 22.95 -13.00 -0.74
#